data_b6b820fb538c9124546c88f43a6fe4d0
#
_entry.id   b6b820fb538c9124546c88f43a6fe4d0
#
_cell.length_a   1.000
_cell.length_b   1.000
_cell.length_c   1.000
_cell.angle_alpha   90.00
_cell.angle_beta   90.00
_cell.angle_gamma   90.00
#
_symmetry.space_group_name_H-M   'P 1'
#
loop_
_entity.id
_entity.type
_entity.pdbx_description
1 polymer ?
#
loop_
_entity_poly.entity_id
_entity_poly.type
_entity_poly.pdbx_seq_one_letter_code
_entity_poly.pdbx_strand_id
1 'polypeptide(L)'
;MSLDGLGPGLERVDEFVVEDRLLTDVGGTIGARVLSTPGMIAMMERNAAMLVFEHLGPGQATVGFEVCIKHVAAAGEGARCRVRATLREVIDERKLRFDVEVAEGERTLGVGTHERRVISVPESPPSP
;
A
#
# COMPACT_ATOMS: atom_id res chain seq x y z
N MET A 1 2.63 -5.46 23.67
CA MET A 1 3.49 -4.33 23.30
C MET A 1 2.62 -3.24 22.69
N SER A 2 2.74 -2.04 23.18
CA SER A 2 1.92 -0.95 22.66
C SER A 2 2.50 -0.45 21.34
N LEU A 3 1.63 0.09 20.48
CA LEU A 3 2.01 0.70 19.22
C LEU A 3 2.03 2.21 19.43
N ASP A 4 3.04 2.65 20.16
CA ASP A 4 3.16 4.06 20.57
C ASP A 4 3.21 5.00 19.36
N GLY A 5 2.42 6.06 19.43
CA GLY A 5 2.35 7.05 18.37
C GLY A 5 1.51 6.62 17.17
N LEU A 6 0.98 5.40 17.18
CA LEU A 6 0.17 4.89 16.09
C LEU A 6 -1.31 5.11 16.41
N GLY A 7 -1.98 5.89 15.61
CA GLY A 7 -3.40 6.18 15.82
C GLY A 7 -4.05 6.79 14.59
N PRO A 8 -5.39 6.92 14.65
CA PRO A 8 -6.16 7.48 13.54
C PRO A 8 -5.66 8.86 13.11
N GLY A 9 -5.62 9.08 11.80
CA GLY A 9 -5.19 10.34 11.22
C GLY A 9 -3.75 10.35 10.74
N LEU A 10 -2.93 9.37 11.14
CA LEU A 10 -1.58 9.26 10.57
C LEU A 10 -1.67 8.95 9.09
N GLU A 11 -0.85 9.61 8.30
CA GLU A 11 -0.81 9.34 6.87
C GLU A 11 0.60 9.39 6.32
N ARG A 12 0.79 8.74 5.20
CA ARG A 12 2.04 8.76 4.46
C ARG A 12 1.74 8.89 2.98
N VAL A 13 2.49 9.75 2.32
CA VAL A 13 2.42 9.91 0.87
C VAL A 13 3.76 9.52 0.29
N ASP A 14 3.74 8.64 -0.70
CA ASP A 14 4.92 8.27 -1.48
C ASP A 14 4.66 8.57 -2.94
N GLU A 15 5.70 8.87 -3.68
CA GLU A 15 5.62 9.05 -5.12
C GLU A 15 6.17 7.81 -5.81
N PHE A 16 5.61 7.48 -6.97
CA PHE A 16 6.16 6.44 -7.81
C PHE A 16 5.92 6.76 -9.28
N VAL A 17 6.77 6.19 -10.12
CA VAL A 17 6.63 6.29 -11.57
C VAL A 17 6.12 4.94 -12.07
N VAL A 18 5.17 4.97 -13.02
CA VAL A 18 4.67 3.74 -13.62
C VAL A 18 5.76 3.15 -14.51
N GLU A 19 6.46 2.17 -13.98
CA GLU A 19 7.54 1.47 -14.65
C GLU A 19 7.02 0.20 -15.33
N ASP A 20 7.86 -0.37 -16.19
CA ASP A 20 7.52 -1.57 -16.94
C ASP A 20 6.92 -2.69 -16.09
N ARG A 21 7.48 -2.97 -14.92
CA ARG A 21 7.01 -4.02 -14.02
C ARG A 21 5.59 -3.79 -13.48
N LEU A 22 5.09 -2.56 -13.57
CA LEU A 22 3.75 -2.20 -13.09
C LEU A 22 2.72 -2.19 -14.21
N LEU A 23 3.14 -2.42 -15.44
CA LEU A 23 2.27 -2.32 -16.61
C LEU A 23 1.67 -3.67 -17.00
N THR A 24 0.52 -3.61 -17.66
CA THR A 24 -0.09 -4.77 -18.29
C THR A 24 -0.83 -4.33 -19.54
N ASP A 25 -0.94 -5.24 -20.52
CA ASP A 25 -1.81 -5.06 -21.69
C ASP A 25 -3.03 -5.98 -21.60
N VAL A 26 -3.25 -6.57 -20.44
CA VAL A 26 -4.36 -7.50 -20.14
C VAL A 26 -4.39 -8.65 -21.15
N GLY A 27 -3.23 -9.33 -21.30
CA GLY A 27 -3.10 -10.46 -22.24
C GLY A 27 -3.24 -10.06 -23.69
N GLY A 28 -2.92 -8.81 -24.02
CA GLY A 28 -3.04 -8.27 -25.38
C GLY A 28 -4.45 -7.81 -25.74
N THR A 29 -5.36 -7.76 -24.77
CA THR A 29 -6.77 -7.42 -25.04
C THR A 29 -7.00 -5.92 -25.21
N ILE A 30 -6.10 -5.08 -24.69
CA ILE A 30 -6.15 -3.64 -24.90
C ILE A 30 -4.93 -3.24 -25.70
N GLY A 31 -5.08 -2.31 -26.62
CA GLY A 31 -3.99 -1.91 -27.51
C GLY A 31 -2.93 -1.01 -26.91
N ALA A 32 -2.75 -1.05 -25.57
CA ALA A 32 -1.81 -0.21 -24.85
C ALA A 32 -1.41 -0.90 -23.54
N ARG A 33 -0.27 -0.46 -22.96
CA ARG A 33 0.18 -0.93 -21.68
C ARG A 33 -0.16 0.13 -20.62
N VAL A 34 -0.83 -0.29 -19.57
CA VAL A 34 -1.32 0.61 -18.51
C VAL A 34 -0.95 0.06 -17.15
N LEU A 35 -0.95 0.93 -16.15
CA LEU A 35 -0.74 0.53 -14.75
C LEU A 35 -1.73 -0.58 -14.41
N SER A 36 -1.21 -1.73 -14.02
CA SER A 36 -2.04 -2.88 -13.67
C SER A 36 -2.69 -2.67 -12.30
N THR A 37 -3.86 -3.29 -12.10
CA THR A 37 -4.50 -3.27 -10.80
C THR A 37 -3.61 -3.92 -9.72
N PRO A 38 -3.02 -5.09 -9.96
CA PRO A 38 -2.07 -5.65 -8.99
C PRO A 38 -0.88 -4.73 -8.70
N GLY A 39 -0.36 -4.03 -9.71
CA GLY A 39 0.74 -3.08 -9.52
C GLY A 39 0.35 -1.90 -8.65
N MET A 40 -0.85 -1.37 -8.85
CA MET A 40 -1.38 -0.29 -8.03
C MET A 40 -1.56 -0.76 -6.59
N ILE A 41 -2.12 -1.95 -6.40
CA ILE A 41 -2.32 -2.54 -5.07
C ILE A 41 -0.98 -2.72 -4.37
N ALA A 42 0.05 -3.17 -5.08
CA ALA A 42 1.38 -3.34 -4.50
C ALA A 42 1.92 -2.01 -3.95
N MET A 43 1.70 -0.91 -4.65
CA MET A 43 2.12 0.41 -4.18
C MET A 43 1.32 0.86 -2.96
N MET A 44 0.01 0.57 -2.94
CA MET A 44 -0.84 0.87 -1.79
C MET A 44 -0.40 0.08 -0.56
N GLU A 45 -0.13 -1.21 -0.72
CA GLU A 45 0.32 -2.06 0.38
C GLU A 45 1.66 -1.61 0.93
N ARG A 46 2.60 -1.29 0.05
CA ARG A 46 3.92 -0.82 0.45
C ARG A 46 3.81 0.49 1.23
N ASN A 47 3.03 1.43 0.74
CA ASN A 47 2.84 2.73 1.38
C ASN A 47 2.25 2.57 2.79
N ALA A 48 1.22 1.74 2.93
CA ALA A 48 0.60 1.48 4.23
C ALA A 48 1.57 0.76 5.19
N ALA A 49 2.32 -0.21 4.68
CA ALA A 49 3.30 -0.93 5.48
C ALA A 49 4.38 0.01 5.99
N MET A 50 4.87 0.90 5.14
CA MET A 50 5.91 1.85 5.51
C MET A 50 5.40 2.90 6.50
N LEU A 51 4.13 3.28 6.39
CA LEU A 51 3.51 4.22 7.35
C LEU A 51 3.62 3.70 8.77
N VAL A 52 3.38 2.42 8.98
CA VAL A 52 3.35 1.86 10.32
C VAL A 52 4.70 1.27 10.76
N PHE A 53 5.59 1.02 9.83
CA PHE A 53 6.88 0.37 10.11
C PHE A 53 7.68 1.07 11.21
N GLU A 54 7.75 2.40 11.18
CA GLU A 54 8.51 3.17 12.16
C GLU A 54 7.88 3.18 13.56
N HIS A 55 6.65 2.70 13.68
CA HIS A 55 5.94 2.62 14.96
C HIS A 55 5.95 1.21 15.54
N LEU A 56 6.59 0.26 14.85
CA LEU A 56 6.66 -1.12 15.31
C LEU A 56 7.88 -1.32 16.19
N GLY A 57 7.75 -2.22 17.17
CA GLY A 57 8.86 -2.60 18.01
C GLY A 57 9.71 -3.70 17.38
N PRO A 58 10.85 -4.04 18.01
CA PRO A 58 11.67 -5.17 17.56
C PRO A 58 10.84 -6.45 17.51
N GLY A 59 11.04 -7.22 16.47
CA GLY A 59 10.33 -8.49 16.31
C GLY A 59 8.89 -8.34 15.83
N GLN A 60 8.47 -7.14 15.44
CA GLN A 60 7.14 -6.91 14.89
C GLN A 60 7.21 -6.56 13.42
N ALA A 61 6.23 -7.00 12.67
CA ALA A 61 6.04 -6.66 11.26
C ALA A 61 4.55 -6.64 10.96
N THR A 62 4.18 -6.16 9.78
CA THR A 62 2.79 -6.27 9.33
C THR A 62 2.71 -7.04 8.03
N VAL A 63 1.60 -7.73 7.87
CA VAL A 63 1.26 -8.41 6.62
C VAL A 63 -0.11 -7.94 6.17
N GLY A 64 -0.34 -7.94 4.86
CA GLY A 64 -1.64 -7.59 4.29
C GLY A 64 -2.68 -8.64 4.64
N PHE A 65 -3.86 -8.20 5.00
CA PHE A 65 -5.00 -9.05 5.33
C PHE A 65 -6.13 -8.91 4.33
N GLU A 66 -6.45 -7.67 3.96
CA GLU A 66 -7.56 -7.39 3.06
C GLU A 66 -7.27 -6.16 2.22
N VAL A 67 -7.65 -6.20 0.96
CA VAL A 67 -7.62 -5.05 0.06
C VAL A 67 -8.98 -4.97 -0.63
N CYS A 68 -9.62 -3.81 -0.55
CA CYS A 68 -10.89 -3.58 -1.22
C CYS A 68 -10.79 -2.22 -1.92
N ILE A 69 -10.49 -2.25 -3.21
CA ILE A 69 -10.21 -1.03 -3.97
C ILE A 69 -10.97 -1.00 -5.28
N LYS A 70 -11.10 0.20 -5.83
CA LYS A 70 -11.60 0.41 -7.18
C LYS A 70 -10.49 1.10 -7.98
N HIS A 71 -10.17 0.55 -9.14
CA HIS A 71 -9.23 1.13 -10.08
C HIS A 71 -10.06 1.93 -11.08
N VAL A 72 -10.15 3.25 -10.87
CA VAL A 72 -11.15 4.08 -11.55
C VAL A 72 -10.64 4.78 -12.80
N ALA A 73 -9.33 4.83 -13.01
CA ALA A 73 -8.75 5.44 -14.20
C ALA A 73 -7.42 4.78 -14.54
N ALA A 74 -7.06 4.81 -15.81
CA ALA A 74 -5.82 4.21 -16.30
C ALA A 74 -4.67 5.21 -16.25
N ALA A 75 -3.46 4.71 -16.10
CA ALA A 75 -2.24 5.50 -16.24
C ALA A 75 -1.27 4.75 -17.14
N GLY A 76 -0.55 5.48 -17.98
CA GLY A 76 0.42 4.91 -18.89
C GLY A 76 1.83 4.86 -18.32
N GLU A 77 2.74 4.26 -19.09
CA GLU A 77 4.14 4.22 -18.75
C GLU A 77 4.71 5.62 -18.53
N GLY A 78 5.52 5.78 -17.49
CA GLY A 78 6.15 7.06 -17.15
C GLY A 78 5.28 8.01 -16.36
N ALA A 79 4.01 7.66 -16.11
CA ALA A 79 3.14 8.52 -15.30
C ALA A 79 3.70 8.66 -13.89
N ARG A 80 3.66 9.88 -13.36
CA ARG A 80 4.10 10.17 -12.00
C ARG A 80 2.89 10.16 -11.09
N CYS A 81 2.89 9.27 -10.12
CA CYS A 81 1.74 9.03 -9.26
C CYS A 81 2.10 9.26 -7.80
N ARG A 82 1.09 9.57 -7.02
CA ARG A 82 1.18 9.65 -5.57
C ARG A 82 0.29 8.58 -4.99
N VAL A 83 0.80 7.86 -4.00
CA VAL A 83 0.01 6.92 -3.22
C VAL A 83 -0.04 7.43 -1.79
N ARG A 84 -1.24 7.46 -1.21
CA ARG A 84 -1.47 7.92 0.16
C ARG A 84 -2.23 6.87 0.94
N ALA A 85 -1.70 6.54 2.11
CA ALA A 85 -2.42 5.73 3.08
C ALA A 85 -2.70 6.61 4.30
N THR A 86 -3.93 6.51 4.81
CA THR A 86 -4.35 7.19 6.03
C THR A 86 -4.83 6.12 6.99
N LEU A 87 -4.21 6.04 8.16
CA LEU A 87 -4.62 5.08 9.18
C LEU A 87 -5.94 5.55 9.77
N ARG A 88 -6.95 4.68 9.73
CA ARG A 88 -8.29 4.99 10.23
C ARG A 88 -8.52 4.47 11.62
N GLU A 89 -8.07 3.25 11.91
CA GLU A 89 -8.28 2.66 13.22
C GLU A 89 -7.24 1.58 13.51
N VAL A 90 -7.00 1.40 14.79
CA VAL A 90 -6.14 0.35 15.32
C VAL A 90 -7.01 -0.46 16.28
N ILE A 91 -7.17 -1.75 16.03
CA ILE A 91 -8.02 -2.63 16.84
C ILE A 91 -7.13 -3.66 17.52
N ASP A 92 -7.22 -3.72 18.86
CA ASP A 92 -6.49 -4.69 19.68
C ASP A 92 -4.97 -4.65 19.45
N GLU A 93 -4.42 -3.48 19.09
CA GLU A 93 -3.00 -3.31 18.77
C GLU A 93 -2.49 -4.30 17.72
N ARG A 94 -3.39 -4.83 16.91
CA ARG A 94 -3.09 -5.88 15.95
C ARG A 94 -3.64 -5.64 14.57
N LYS A 95 -4.85 -5.09 14.48
CA LYS A 95 -5.53 -4.85 13.19
C LYS A 95 -5.41 -3.38 12.85
N LEU A 96 -4.86 -3.09 11.67
CA LEU A 96 -4.63 -1.73 11.21
C LEU A 96 -5.45 -1.52 9.94
N ARG A 97 -6.38 -0.58 9.99
CA ARG A 97 -7.25 -0.28 8.84
C ARG A 97 -6.93 1.08 8.26
N PHE A 98 -6.82 1.12 6.95
CA PHE A 98 -6.39 2.30 6.20
C PHE A 98 -7.39 2.67 5.12
N ASP A 99 -7.46 3.97 4.81
CA ASP A 99 -7.93 4.45 3.52
C ASP A 99 -6.70 4.54 2.63
N VAL A 100 -6.83 4.16 1.37
CA VAL A 100 -5.74 4.22 0.40
C VAL A 100 -6.21 4.90 -0.88
N GLU A 101 -5.31 5.66 -1.51
CA GLU A 101 -5.61 6.38 -2.73
C GLU A 101 -4.35 6.47 -3.59
N VAL A 102 -4.54 6.36 -4.90
CA VAL A 102 -3.49 6.64 -5.89
C VAL A 102 -4.01 7.69 -6.84
N ALA A 103 -3.20 8.70 -7.13
CA ALA A 103 -3.56 9.78 -8.04
C ALA A 103 -2.38 10.17 -8.93
N GLU A 104 -2.70 10.64 -10.12
CA GLU A 104 -1.76 11.29 -11.03
C GLU A 104 -2.22 12.74 -11.16
N GLY A 105 -1.45 13.66 -10.56
CA GLY A 105 -1.92 15.04 -10.45
C GLY A 105 -3.22 15.12 -9.68
N GLU A 106 -4.25 15.73 -10.26
CA GLU A 106 -5.57 15.82 -9.63
C GLU A 106 -6.48 14.65 -10.00
N ARG A 107 -6.00 13.75 -10.86
CA ARG A 107 -6.80 12.64 -11.37
C ARG A 107 -6.66 11.42 -10.48
N THR A 108 -7.74 11.01 -9.84
CA THR A 108 -7.75 9.81 -9.02
C THR A 108 -7.68 8.57 -9.91
N LEU A 109 -6.76 7.68 -9.61
CA LEU A 109 -6.60 6.41 -10.33
C LEU A 109 -7.19 5.25 -9.55
N GLY A 110 -7.09 5.27 -8.25
CA GLY A 110 -7.62 4.22 -7.41
C GLY A 110 -7.94 4.70 -6.01
N VAL A 111 -8.96 4.10 -5.41
CA VAL A 111 -9.39 4.42 -4.03
C VAL A 111 -9.92 3.16 -3.36
N GLY A 112 -9.80 3.10 -2.06
CA GLY A 112 -10.40 2.02 -1.30
C GLY A 112 -9.88 1.93 0.10
N THR A 113 -9.96 0.71 0.63
CA THR A 113 -9.55 0.40 1.99
C THR A 113 -8.58 -0.77 2.00
N HIS A 114 -7.79 -0.84 3.06
CA HIS A 114 -6.78 -1.88 3.22
C HIS A 114 -6.64 -2.18 4.70
N GLU A 115 -6.53 -3.46 5.01
CA GLU A 115 -6.27 -3.89 6.39
C GLU A 115 -4.95 -4.66 6.43
N ARG A 116 -4.14 -4.37 7.44
CA ARG A 116 -2.92 -5.11 7.73
C ARG A 116 -2.99 -5.67 9.15
N ARG A 117 -2.22 -6.68 9.40
CA ARG A 117 -2.15 -7.32 10.72
C ARG A 117 -0.73 -7.26 11.24
N VAL A 118 -0.59 -6.88 12.50
CA VAL A 118 0.70 -6.93 13.18
C VAL A 118 0.99 -8.38 13.54
N ILE A 119 2.18 -8.84 13.21
CA ILE A 119 2.62 -10.19 13.54
C ILE A 119 3.96 -10.12 14.25
N SER A 120 4.27 -11.17 14.99
CA SER A 120 5.60 -11.38 15.56
C SER A 120 6.44 -12.11 14.54
N VAL A 121 7.65 -11.64 14.33
CA VAL A 121 8.60 -12.31 13.44
C VAL A 121 9.79 -12.75 14.27
N PRO A 122 10.36 -13.91 13.95
CA PRO A 122 11.55 -14.36 14.66
C PRO A 122 12.71 -13.41 14.38
N GLU A 123 13.65 -13.35 15.30
CA GLU A 123 14.90 -12.65 15.06
C GLU A 123 15.54 -13.21 13.79
N SER A 124 16.46 -12.42 13.23
CA SER A 124 17.18 -12.86 12.03
C SER A 124 17.63 -14.31 12.19
N PRO A 125 17.36 -15.16 11.19
CA PRO A 125 17.78 -16.54 11.30
C PRO A 125 19.30 -16.62 11.48
N PRO A 126 19.79 -17.61 12.23
CA PRO A 126 21.22 -17.75 12.39
C PRO A 126 21.87 -17.98 11.04
N SER A 127 23.06 -17.43 10.85
CA SER A 127 23.81 -17.64 9.63
C SER A 127 24.06 -19.12 9.43
N PRO A 128 23.95 -19.61 8.17
CA PRO A 128 24.21 -21.03 7.90
C PRO A 128 25.70 -21.35 8.14
#